data_8d589a600184a3caf046f4de0d99d899
#
_entry.id   8d589a600184a3caf046f4de0d99d899
#
_cell.length_a   1.000
_cell.length_b   1.000
_cell.length_c   1.000
_cell.angle_alpha   90.00
_cell.angle_beta   90.00
_cell.angle_gamma   90.00
#
_symmetry.space_group_name_H-M   'P 1'
#
loop_
_entity.id
_entity.type
_entity.pdbx_description
1 polymer ?
#
loop_
_entity_poly.entity_id
_entity_poly.type
_entity_poly.pdbx_seq_one_letter_code
_entity_poly.pdbx_strand_id
1 'polypeptide(L)'
;MRIAIAGASGRMGRELIEAIVQESDVQLTVALDQAGSASRGQDATAFLGRSSGVSITDDIEALADADVLIDFTRPEGTMRHLEACLRHGVKMVIGTTGFDEAQRQQIEDASRQIGIVFAPNMSVGVNVTLKLLDMAARILQDYDVEIFEAHHKRKVDAPSGTALKMGETIAEAWGKQLADVADWARHGHTGEREPGKIGFSVVRGGDIVGDHTVFFCGTGERIEVTHRSSSRATYAQGSLRAVRFLAGKDAGLYDMQQVLGLNG
;
A
#
# COMPACT_ATOMS: atom_id res chain seq x y z
N MET A 1 3.02 7.08 -20.65
CA MET A 1 4.21 6.97 -19.79
C MET A 1 4.76 5.57 -19.88
N ARG A 2 6.09 5.43 -19.90
CA ARG A 2 6.81 4.15 -19.91
C ARG A 2 6.99 3.67 -18.47
N ILE A 3 6.52 2.46 -18.18
CA ILE A 3 6.53 1.91 -16.82
C ILE A 3 7.45 0.69 -16.73
N ALA A 4 8.30 0.69 -15.71
CA ALA A 4 9.03 -0.47 -15.24
C ALA A 4 8.31 -1.12 -14.06
N ILE A 5 8.34 -2.45 -13.97
CA ILE A 5 7.82 -3.22 -12.84
C ILE A 5 8.96 -4.01 -12.20
N ALA A 6 9.18 -3.85 -10.90
CA ALA A 6 10.06 -4.69 -10.11
C ALA A 6 9.31 -5.88 -9.51
N GLY A 7 9.92 -7.08 -9.55
CA GLY A 7 9.30 -8.33 -9.12
C GLY A 7 8.22 -8.80 -10.08
N ALA A 8 8.46 -8.70 -11.39
CA ALA A 8 7.48 -8.93 -12.46
C ALA A 8 6.80 -10.30 -12.41
N SER A 9 7.49 -11.38 -12.01
CA SER A 9 6.92 -12.72 -11.88
C SER A 9 6.12 -12.93 -10.58
N GLY A 10 6.22 -11.99 -9.63
CA GLY A 10 5.54 -12.02 -8.34
C GLY A 10 4.04 -11.77 -8.47
N ARG A 11 3.30 -12.03 -7.37
CA ARG A 11 1.84 -11.82 -7.34
C ARG A 11 1.43 -10.39 -7.66
N MET A 12 2.10 -9.38 -7.03
CA MET A 12 1.80 -7.98 -7.33
C MET A 12 2.32 -7.54 -8.69
N GLY A 13 3.51 -8.04 -9.12
CA GLY A 13 4.05 -7.76 -10.44
C GLY A 13 3.08 -8.15 -11.56
N ARG A 14 2.48 -9.34 -11.47
CA ARG A 14 1.48 -9.80 -12.45
C ARG A 14 0.20 -8.95 -12.44
N GLU A 15 -0.34 -8.60 -11.27
CA GLU A 15 -1.50 -7.70 -11.15
C GLU A 15 -1.22 -6.32 -11.78
N LEU A 16 -0.03 -5.78 -11.56
CA LEU A 16 0.41 -4.50 -12.14
C LEU A 16 0.55 -4.60 -13.66
N ILE A 17 1.19 -5.66 -14.17
CA ILE A 17 1.35 -5.89 -15.61
C ILE A 17 -0.03 -6.03 -16.26
N GLU A 18 -0.93 -6.84 -15.67
CA GLU A 18 -2.31 -6.99 -16.16
C GLU A 18 -3.05 -5.65 -16.20
N ALA A 19 -2.92 -4.82 -15.15
CA ALA A 19 -3.53 -3.51 -15.12
C ALA A 19 -2.96 -2.58 -16.20
N ILE A 20 -1.62 -2.57 -16.39
CA ILE A 20 -0.96 -1.72 -17.38
C ILE A 20 -1.41 -2.05 -18.81
N VAL A 21 -1.52 -3.32 -19.16
CA VAL A 21 -1.90 -3.74 -20.54
C VAL A 21 -3.36 -3.45 -20.89
N GLN A 22 -4.18 -3.04 -19.93
CA GLN A 22 -5.56 -2.61 -20.13
C GLN A 22 -5.69 -1.09 -20.34
N GLU A 23 -4.63 -0.34 -20.07
CA GLU A 23 -4.63 1.12 -20.16
C GLU A 23 -4.01 1.60 -21.48
N SER A 24 -4.46 2.75 -21.98
CA SER A 24 -3.97 3.31 -23.23
C SER A 24 -2.93 4.42 -23.05
N ASP A 25 -2.83 5.00 -21.86
CA ASP A 25 -1.96 6.14 -21.54
C ASP A 25 -0.63 5.75 -20.90
N VAL A 26 -0.47 4.45 -20.62
CA VAL A 26 0.74 3.87 -20.02
C VAL A 26 1.19 2.63 -20.80
N GLN A 27 2.48 2.34 -20.77
CA GLN A 27 3.06 1.19 -21.46
C GLN A 27 4.09 0.49 -20.58
N LEU A 28 4.03 -0.83 -20.49
CA LEU A 28 5.10 -1.64 -19.91
C LEU A 28 6.30 -1.61 -20.86
N THR A 29 7.46 -1.18 -20.35
CA THR A 29 8.73 -1.15 -21.12
C THR A 29 9.79 -2.01 -20.47
N VAL A 30 9.74 -2.19 -19.14
CA VAL A 30 10.75 -2.96 -18.38
C VAL A 30 10.05 -3.87 -17.38
N ALA A 31 10.46 -5.12 -17.33
CA ALA A 31 9.97 -6.11 -16.36
C ALA A 31 11.17 -6.71 -15.62
N LEU A 32 11.48 -6.16 -14.43
CA LEU A 32 12.60 -6.62 -13.61
C LEU A 32 12.19 -7.78 -12.71
N ASP A 33 13.10 -8.72 -12.52
CA ASP A 33 13.00 -9.75 -11.50
C ASP A 33 14.37 -10.03 -10.87
N GLN A 34 14.36 -10.77 -9.75
CA GLN A 34 15.60 -11.15 -9.08
C GLN A 34 16.49 -12.05 -9.94
N ALA A 35 17.77 -11.96 -9.72
CA ALA A 35 18.73 -12.90 -10.33
C ALA A 35 18.33 -14.35 -9.99
N GLY A 36 18.32 -15.22 -11.00
CA GLY A 36 17.92 -16.62 -10.84
C GLY A 36 16.40 -16.87 -10.89
N SER A 37 15.58 -15.87 -11.19
CA SER A 37 14.14 -16.09 -11.44
C SER A 37 13.94 -17.06 -12.62
N ALA A 38 13.08 -18.07 -12.41
CA ALA A 38 12.71 -19.03 -13.46
C ALA A 38 11.93 -18.38 -14.62
N SER A 39 11.43 -17.18 -14.43
CA SER A 39 10.70 -16.40 -15.44
C SER A 39 11.60 -15.51 -16.29
N ARG A 40 12.90 -15.45 -16.01
CA ARG A 40 13.85 -14.66 -16.80
C ARG A 40 13.87 -15.07 -18.27
N GLY A 41 13.81 -14.10 -19.17
CA GLY A 41 13.75 -14.30 -20.61
C GLY A 41 12.35 -14.62 -21.15
N GLN A 42 11.38 -14.89 -20.29
CA GLN A 42 9.98 -15.04 -20.70
C GLN A 42 9.36 -13.67 -20.98
N ASP A 43 8.38 -13.62 -21.90
CA ASP A 43 7.58 -12.41 -22.09
C ASP A 43 6.78 -12.10 -20.82
N ALA A 44 6.81 -10.82 -20.39
CA ALA A 44 6.19 -10.38 -19.15
C ALA A 44 4.66 -10.61 -19.12
N THR A 45 4.02 -10.72 -20.27
CA THR A 45 2.57 -10.96 -20.40
C THR A 45 2.21 -12.40 -20.79
N ALA A 46 3.19 -13.31 -20.84
CA ALA A 46 2.95 -14.71 -21.21
C ALA A 46 1.87 -15.39 -20.34
N PHE A 47 1.78 -15.03 -19.06
CA PHE A 47 0.76 -15.54 -18.13
C PHE A 47 -0.68 -15.12 -18.49
N LEU A 48 -0.85 -14.08 -19.32
CA LEU A 48 -2.13 -13.63 -19.89
C LEU A 48 -2.43 -14.25 -21.25
N GLY A 49 -1.57 -15.14 -21.75
CA GLY A 49 -1.68 -15.68 -23.11
C GLY A 49 -1.43 -14.65 -24.21
N ARG A 50 -0.66 -13.61 -23.93
CA ARG A 50 -0.34 -12.50 -24.84
C ARG A 50 1.18 -12.33 -24.94
N SER A 51 1.62 -11.54 -25.93
CA SER A 51 3.01 -11.11 -26.02
C SER A 51 3.06 -9.58 -26.00
N SER A 52 3.83 -9.02 -25.05
CA SER A 52 4.12 -7.59 -24.97
C SER A 52 5.39 -7.20 -25.72
N GLY A 53 6.23 -8.18 -26.05
CA GLY A 53 7.58 -7.94 -26.54
C GLY A 53 8.59 -7.52 -25.45
N VAL A 54 8.16 -7.46 -24.17
CA VAL A 54 8.99 -7.12 -23.02
C VAL A 54 9.38 -8.40 -22.30
N SER A 55 10.66 -8.75 -22.35
CA SER A 55 11.21 -9.91 -21.64
C SER A 55 11.51 -9.57 -20.17
N ILE A 56 11.22 -10.50 -19.28
CA ILE A 56 11.61 -10.41 -17.87
C ILE A 56 13.15 -10.50 -17.77
N THR A 57 13.78 -9.51 -17.13
CA THR A 57 15.24 -9.40 -17.00
C THR A 57 15.66 -9.16 -15.55
N ASP A 58 16.91 -9.49 -15.22
CA ASP A 58 17.58 -9.10 -13.99
C ASP A 58 18.59 -7.94 -14.19
N ASP A 59 18.65 -7.42 -15.42
CA ASP A 59 19.49 -6.26 -15.74
C ASP A 59 18.83 -4.97 -15.26
N ILE A 60 19.34 -4.42 -14.16
CA ILE A 60 18.83 -3.20 -13.54
C ILE A 60 19.04 -1.96 -14.42
N GLU A 61 20.03 -1.97 -15.33
CA GLU A 61 20.30 -0.85 -16.22
C GLU A 61 19.21 -0.68 -17.29
N ALA A 62 18.36 -1.70 -17.51
CA ALA A 62 17.16 -1.58 -18.35
C ALA A 62 16.20 -0.49 -17.85
N LEU A 63 16.30 -0.04 -16.58
CA LEU A 63 15.50 1.08 -16.06
C LEU A 63 15.65 2.37 -16.88
N ALA A 64 16.74 2.56 -17.60
CA ALA A 64 16.92 3.70 -18.52
C ALA A 64 15.79 3.82 -19.56
N ASP A 65 15.07 2.73 -19.85
CA ASP A 65 13.95 2.71 -20.81
C ASP A 65 12.59 3.01 -20.17
N ALA A 66 12.55 3.44 -18.90
CA ALA A 66 11.31 3.74 -18.18
C ALA A 66 11.27 5.19 -17.70
N ASP A 67 10.05 5.71 -17.52
CA ASP A 67 9.79 7.01 -16.89
C ASP A 67 9.51 6.85 -15.39
N VAL A 68 8.89 5.72 -14.99
CA VAL A 68 8.51 5.41 -13.60
C VAL A 68 8.70 3.92 -13.34
N LEU A 69 9.29 3.59 -12.19
CA LEU A 69 9.33 2.24 -11.64
C LEU A 69 8.25 2.05 -10.57
N ILE A 70 7.48 0.95 -10.64
CA ILE A 70 6.61 0.50 -9.55
C ILE A 70 7.28 -0.67 -8.84
N ASP A 71 7.46 -0.54 -7.53
CA ASP A 71 8.20 -1.50 -6.71
C ASP A 71 7.38 -2.01 -5.51
N PHE A 72 7.11 -3.32 -5.51
CA PHE A 72 6.49 -4.08 -4.41
C PHE A 72 7.36 -5.29 -4.03
N THR A 73 8.65 -5.09 -3.93
CA THR A 73 9.61 -6.17 -3.67
C THR A 73 9.91 -6.32 -2.17
N ARG A 74 11.16 -6.19 -1.80
CA ARG A 74 11.66 -6.20 -0.42
C ARG A 74 12.57 -4.99 -0.21
N PRO A 75 12.77 -4.53 1.04
CA PRO A 75 13.60 -3.36 1.31
C PRO A 75 14.95 -3.38 0.58
N GLU A 76 15.68 -4.48 0.64
CA GLU A 76 17.01 -4.60 0.00
C GLU A 76 16.93 -4.50 -1.53
N GLY A 77 15.84 -5.01 -2.13
CA GLY A 77 15.57 -4.89 -3.56
C GLY A 77 15.25 -3.44 -3.92
N THR A 78 14.34 -2.84 -3.19
CA THR A 78 13.92 -1.44 -3.41
C THR A 78 15.09 -0.48 -3.29
N MET A 79 16.01 -0.67 -2.34
CA MET A 79 17.20 0.20 -2.20
C MET A 79 18.10 0.13 -3.42
N ARG A 80 18.35 -1.07 -3.97
CA ARG A 80 19.12 -1.21 -5.23
C ARG A 80 18.41 -0.57 -6.41
N HIS A 81 17.08 -0.72 -6.49
CA HIS A 81 16.29 -0.08 -7.54
C HIS A 81 16.31 1.45 -7.40
N LEU A 82 16.25 1.97 -6.17
CA LEU A 82 16.33 3.40 -5.89
C LEU A 82 17.66 4.02 -6.42
N GLU A 83 18.78 3.36 -6.16
CA GLU A 83 20.09 3.81 -6.68
C GLU A 83 20.11 3.86 -8.22
N ALA A 84 19.55 2.85 -8.88
CA ALA A 84 19.47 2.84 -10.34
C ALA A 84 18.51 3.92 -10.86
N CYS A 85 17.36 4.11 -10.21
CA CYS A 85 16.41 5.16 -10.55
C CYS A 85 17.04 6.55 -10.44
N LEU A 86 17.86 6.80 -9.41
CA LEU A 86 18.60 8.06 -9.27
C LEU A 86 19.59 8.27 -10.43
N ARG A 87 20.34 7.22 -10.85
CA ARG A 87 21.29 7.32 -11.96
C ARG A 87 20.61 7.66 -13.29
N HIS A 88 19.41 7.13 -13.52
CA HIS A 88 18.68 7.28 -14.78
C HIS A 88 17.59 8.35 -14.75
N GLY A 89 17.36 9.02 -13.61
CA GLY A 89 16.30 10.02 -13.45
C GLY A 89 14.88 9.42 -13.51
N VAL A 90 14.74 8.13 -13.15
CA VAL A 90 13.46 7.41 -13.17
C VAL A 90 12.71 7.66 -11.86
N LYS A 91 11.45 8.03 -11.94
CA LYS A 91 10.58 8.24 -10.78
C LYS A 91 10.16 6.91 -10.16
N MET A 92 9.69 6.92 -8.91
CA MET A 92 9.32 5.68 -8.23
C MET A 92 7.95 5.72 -7.58
N VAL A 93 7.25 4.59 -7.64
CA VAL A 93 6.08 4.27 -6.80
C VAL A 93 6.46 3.08 -5.91
N ILE A 94 6.63 3.32 -4.62
CA ILE A 94 7.13 2.35 -3.64
C ILE A 94 5.98 1.87 -2.77
N GLY A 95 5.56 0.61 -2.98
CA GLY A 95 4.60 -0.11 -2.15
C GLY A 95 5.26 -1.16 -1.24
N THR A 96 6.57 -1.28 -1.29
CA THR A 96 7.35 -2.12 -0.37
C THR A 96 7.24 -1.58 1.05
N THR A 97 7.15 -2.49 2.01
CA THR A 97 7.08 -2.17 3.44
C THR A 97 8.22 -2.83 4.22
N GLY A 98 8.43 -2.42 5.47
CA GLY A 98 9.43 -3.02 6.35
C GLY A 98 10.81 -2.36 6.29
N PHE A 99 10.91 -1.15 5.77
CA PHE A 99 12.14 -0.36 5.79
C PHE A 99 12.54 0.04 7.21
N ASP A 100 13.84 -0.01 7.51
CA ASP A 100 14.41 0.60 8.70
C ASP A 100 14.54 2.13 8.54
N GLU A 101 14.98 2.80 9.60
CA GLU A 101 15.09 4.27 9.62
C GLU A 101 16.12 4.79 8.61
N ALA A 102 17.26 4.10 8.47
CA ALA A 102 18.30 4.50 7.52
C ALA A 102 17.82 4.39 6.05
N GLN A 103 17.07 3.33 5.74
CA GLN A 103 16.47 3.14 4.42
C GLN A 103 15.38 4.20 4.13
N ARG A 104 14.56 4.54 5.12
CA ARG A 104 13.57 5.62 4.99
C ARG A 104 14.23 6.96 4.72
N GLN A 105 15.32 7.27 5.42
CA GLN A 105 16.10 8.48 5.20
C GLN A 105 16.70 8.52 3.78
N GLN A 106 17.19 7.38 3.27
CA GLN A 106 17.69 7.30 1.90
C GLN A 106 16.60 7.56 0.86
N ILE A 107 15.37 7.06 1.08
CA ILE A 107 14.22 7.35 0.21
C ILE A 107 13.87 8.85 0.24
N GLU A 108 13.89 9.47 1.43
CA GLU A 108 13.66 10.90 1.58
C GLU A 108 14.72 11.73 0.87
N ASP A 109 16.00 11.39 1.03
CA ASP A 109 17.11 12.09 0.35
C ASP A 109 17.03 11.94 -1.17
N ALA A 110 16.68 10.76 -1.68
CA ALA A 110 16.47 10.49 -3.10
C ALA A 110 15.32 11.33 -3.69
N SER A 111 14.28 11.58 -2.90
CA SER A 111 13.12 12.35 -3.33
C SER A 111 13.44 13.82 -3.66
N ARG A 112 14.61 14.32 -3.22
CA ARG A 112 15.10 15.65 -3.60
C ARG A 112 15.58 15.72 -5.06
N GLN A 113 15.76 14.57 -5.70
CA GLN A 113 16.28 14.45 -7.07
C GLN A 113 15.23 13.88 -8.03
N ILE A 114 14.39 12.94 -7.58
CA ILE A 114 13.33 12.32 -8.38
C ILE A 114 12.00 12.34 -7.64
N GLY A 115 10.90 12.30 -8.38
CA GLY A 115 9.56 12.18 -7.78
C GLY A 115 9.31 10.76 -7.24
N ILE A 116 8.96 10.65 -5.98
CA ILE A 116 8.69 9.37 -5.30
C ILE A 116 7.30 9.41 -4.66
N VAL A 117 6.45 8.44 -4.97
CA VAL A 117 5.27 8.13 -4.15
C VAL A 117 5.63 6.95 -3.26
N PHE A 118 5.62 7.16 -1.95
CA PHE A 118 5.90 6.12 -0.96
C PHE A 118 4.70 5.95 -0.03
N ALA A 119 4.07 4.78 -0.07
CA ALA A 119 2.93 4.47 0.79
C ALA A 119 2.88 2.98 1.13
N PRO A 120 2.56 2.61 2.37
CA PRO A 120 2.44 1.22 2.80
C PRO A 120 1.21 0.52 2.19
N ASN A 121 0.26 1.28 1.68
CA ASN A 121 -0.94 0.77 1.02
C ASN A 121 -1.37 1.68 -0.13
N MET A 122 -1.38 1.15 -1.35
CA MET A 122 -1.75 1.88 -2.56
C MET A 122 -3.26 1.86 -2.85
N SER A 123 -4.08 1.13 -2.08
CA SER A 123 -5.53 1.08 -2.31
C SER A 123 -6.17 2.44 -2.13
N VAL A 124 -6.86 2.91 -3.16
CA VAL A 124 -7.68 4.14 -3.10
C VAL A 124 -8.72 4.04 -1.98
N GLY A 125 -9.43 2.90 -1.91
CA GLY A 125 -10.46 2.67 -0.91
C GLY A 125 -9.93 2.75 0.52
N VAL A 126 -8.79 2.11 0.82
CA VAL A 126 -8.15 2.18 2.14
C VAL A 126 -7.78 3.63 2.50
N ASN A 127 -7.17 4.37 1.57
CA ASN A 127 -6.75 5.75 1.86
C ASN A 127 -7.95 6.69 2.07
N VAL A 128 -9.04 6.53 1.31
CA VAL A 128 -10.29 7.25 1.55
C VAL A 128 -10.88 6.87 2.92
N THR A 129 -10.87 5.58 3.27
CA THR A 129 -11.33 5.10 4.58
C THR A 129 -10.55 5.75 5.71
N LEU A 130 -9.21 5.83 5.63
CA LEU A 130 -8.38 6.49 6.63
C LEU A 130 -8.76 7.98 6.80
N LYS A 131 -9.03 8.71 5.71
CA LYS A 131 -9.48 10.10 5.78
C LYS A 131 -10.85 10.24 6.47
N LEU A 132 -11.79 9.32 6.15
CA LEU A 132 -13.10 9.29 6.83
C LEU A 132 -12.95 8.99 8.32
N LEU A 133 -12.03 8.09 8.71
CA LEU A 133 -11.76 7.75 10.10
C LEU A 133 -11.13 8.93 10.86
N ASP A 134 -10.18 9.65 10.27
CA ASP A 134 -9.61 10.87 10.88
C ASP A 134 -10.71 11.90 11.16
N MET A 135 -11.57 12.15 10.17
CA MET A 135 -12.69 13.09 10.33
C MET A 135 -13.68 12.64 11.41
N ALA A 136 -14.08 11.37 11.38
CA ALA A 136 -15.02 10.82 12.36
C ALA A 136 -14.44 10.86 13.77
N ALA A 137 -13.19 10.44 13.95
CA ALA A 137 -12.53 10.39 15.26
C ALA A 137 -12.36 11.78 15.91
N ARG A 138 -12.14 12.83 15.13
CA ARG A 138 -12.08 14.21 15.64
C ARG A 138 -13.41 14.72 16.18
N ILE A 139 -14.54 14.26 15.59
CA ILE A 139 -15.88 14.69 15.97
C ILE A 139 -16.45 13.81 17.09
N LEU A 140 -16.21 12.50 17.02
CA LEU A 140 -16.82 11.46 17.87
C LEU A 140 -15.87 11.02 18.99
N GLN A 141 -15.25 11.98 19.72
CA GLN A 141 -14.21 11.69 20.73
C GLN A 141 -14.76 10.95 21.96
N ASP A 142 -16.04 11.03 22.20
CA ASP A 142 -16.77 10.39 23.31
C ASP A 142 -17.39 9.05 22.94
N TYR A 143 -17.28 8.60 21.67
CA TYR A 143 -17.77 7.30 21.22
C TYR A 143 -16.74 6.21 21.50
N ASP A 144 -17.26 5.01 21.80
CA ASP A 144 -16.43 3.80 21.90
C ASP A 144 -15.99 3.33 20.51
N VAL A 145 -14.72 3.02 20.36
CA VAL A 145 -14.16 2.60 19.06
C VAL A 145 -13.74 1.14 19.07
N GLU A 146 -14.25 0.37 18.11
CA GLU A 146 -13.91 -1.03 17.88
C GLU A 146 -13.51 -1.24 16.42
N ILE A 147 -12.41 -1.95 16.20
CA ILE A 147 -11.89 -2.30 14.86
C ILE A 147 -12.03 -3.79 14.66
N PHE A 148 -12.84 -4.18 13.69
CA PHE A 148 -12.96 -5.57 13.21
C PHE A 148 -12.17 -5.73 11.92
N GLU A 149 -11.40 -6.84 11.81
CA GLU A 149 -10.76 -7.21 10.56
C GLU A 149 -10.84 -8.71 10.28
N ALA A 150 -10.95 -9.07 9.00
CA ALA A 150 -11.00 -10.44 8.56
C ALA A 150 -10.09 -10.67 7.34
N HIS A 151 -9.30 -11.75 7.39
CA HIS A 151 -8.44 -12.18 6.29
C HIS A 151 -8.44 -13.70 6.14
N HIS A 152 -7.86 -14.16 5.04
CA HIS A 152 -7.70 -15.58 4.73
C HIS A 152 -6.88 -16.33 5.80
N LYS A 153 -7.12 -17.65 5.90
CA LYS A 153 -6.49 -18.54 6.90
C LYS A 153 -4.94 -18.62 6.86
N ARG A 154 -4.31 -18.12 5.79
CA ARG A 154 -2.85 -18.12 5.62
C ARG A 154 -2.17 -16.81 6.04
N LYS A 155 -2.92 -15.80 6.48
CA LYS A 155 -2.35 -14.55 6.99
C LYS A 155 -1.76 -14.79 8.38
N VAL A 156 -0.48 -14.44 8.56
CA VAL A 156 0.28 -14.77 9.78
C VAL A 156 0.30 -13.65 10.82
N ASP A 157 0.20 -12.39 10.37
CA ASP A 157 0.13 -11.22 11.24
C ASP A 157 -1.31 -10.95 11.71
N ALA A 158 -1.46 -10.52 12.96
CA ALA A 158 -2.71 -10.10 13.58
C ALA A 158 -2.45 -9.08 14.70
N PRO A 159 -3.14 -7.93 14.70
CA PRO A 159 -4.00 -7.42 13.65
C PRO A 159 -3.26 -7.14 12.34
N SER A 160 -4.00 -6.97 11.23
CA SER A 160 -3.42 -6.64 9.93
C SER A 160 -2.81 -5.23 9.94
N GLY A 161 -1.80 -4.98 9.10
CA GLY A 161 -1.19 -3.66 8.96
C GLY A 161 -2.21 -2.56 8.63
N THR A 162 -3.26 -2.88 7.87
CA THR A 162 -4.36 -1.93 7.59
C THR A 162 -5.18 -1.62 8.84
N ALA A 163 -5.51 -2.63 9.65
CA ALA A 163 -6.22 -2.42 10.92
C ALA A 163 -5.39 -1.60 11.91
N LEU A 164 -4.08 -1.88 12.00
CA LEU A 164 -3.16 -1.08 12.81
C LEU A 164 -3.14 0.38 12.35
N LYS A 165 -3.05 0.64 11.02
CA LYS A 165 -3.06 2.01 10.50
C LYS A 165 -4.38 2.73 10.75
N MET A 166 -5.52 2.02 10.71
CA MET A 166 -6.82 2.58 11.10
C MET A 166 -6.82 3.00 12.57
N GLY A 167 -6.31 2.15 13.46
CA GLY A 167 -6.15 2.47 14.88
C GLY A 167 -5.21 3.63 15.15
N GLU A 168 -4.05 3.67 14.46
CA GLU A 168 -3.11 4.80 14.52
C GLU A 168 -3.77 6.10 14.10
N THR A 169 -4.50 6.11 12.98
CA THR A 169 -5.21 7.29 12.48
C THR A 169 -6.20 7.84 13.51
N ILE A 170 -6.95 6.97 14.19
CA ILE A 170 -7.90 7.36 15.21
C ILE A 170 -7.17 7.87 16.46
N ALA A 171 -6.13 7.16 16.91
CA ALA A 171 -5.34 7.58 18.07
C ALA A 171 -4.64 8.94 17.84
N GLU A 172 -4.06 9.15 16.65
CA GLU A 172 -3.48 10.43 16.21
C GLU A 172 -4.52 11.57 16.24
N ALA A 173 -5.75 11.30 15.75
CA ALA A 173 -6.86 12.27 15.80
C ALA A 173 -7.25 12.66 17.23
N TRP A 174 -7.03 11.78 18.21
CA TRP A 174 -7.21 12.03 19.65
C TRP A 174 -5.98 12.63 20.33
N GLY A 175 -4.87 12.86 19.60
CA GLY A 175 -3.59 13.33 20.17
C GLY A 175 -2.89 12.27 21.03
N LYS A 176 -3.11 10.98 20.75
CA LYS A 176 -2.57 9.84 21.51
C LYS A 176 -1.75 8.92 20.60
N GLN A 177 -0.96 8.02 21.23
CA GLN A 177 -0.31 6.93 20.52
C GLN A 177 -1.20 5.67 20.59
N LEU A 178 -1.24 4.88 19.52
CA LEU A 178 -2.04 3.65 19.50
C LEU A 178 -1.66 2.71 20.64
N ALA A 179 -0.37 2.59 20.95
CA ALA A 179 0.14 1.71 22.02
C ALA A 179 -0.47 2.00 23.40
N ASP A 180 -0.86 3.26 23.66
CA ASP A 180 -1.41 3.69 24.96
C ASP A 180 -2.92 3.41 25.08
N VAL A 181 -3.61 3.30 23.93
CA VAL A 181 -5.08 3.22 23.88
C VAL A 181 -5.60 1.91 23.31
N ALA A 182 -4.75 1.06 22.73
CA ALA A 182 -5.18 -0.20 22.15
C ALA A 182 -5.62 -1.22 23.20
N ASP A 183 -6.72 -1.91 22.92
CA ASP A 183 -7.19 -3.11 23.61
C ASP A 183 -7.15 -4.28 22.61
N TRP A 184 -6.11 -5.11 22.74
CA TRP A 184 -5.78 -6.11 21.73
C TRP A 184 -6.62 -7.38 21.81
N ALA A 185 -7.17 -7.70 22.98
CA ALA A 185 -7.95 -8.89 23.17
C ALA A 185 -8.79 -8.82 24.45
N ARG A 186 -10.05 -9.24 24.36
CA ARG A 186 -10.93 -9.46 25.50
C ARG A 186 -11.30 -10.93 25.61
N HIS A 187 -11.07 -11.53 26.77
CA HIS A 187 -11.39 -12.92 27.04
C HIS A 187 -11.86 -13.12 28.47
N GLY A 188 -12.94 -13.89 28.67
CA GLY A 188 -13.50 -14.18 30.01
C GLY A 188 -14.24 -12.96 30.61
N HIS A 189 -14.10 -12.79 31.93
CA HIS A 189 -14.66 -11.65 32.66
C HIS A 189 -13.71 -10.47 32.66
N THR A 190 -13.89 -9.50 31.79
CA THR A 190 -13.00 -8.34 31.60
C THR A 190 -13.47 -7.06 32.33
N GLY A 191 -14.64 -7.12 32.98
CA GLY A 191 -15.30 -5.93 33.52
C GLY A 191 -15.97 -5.09 32.40
N GLU A 192 -16.42 -3.90 32.78
CA GLU A 192 -16.93 -2.94 31.82
C GLU A 192 -15.83 -2.42 30.90
N ARG A 193 -16.20 -1.99 29.71
CA ARG A 193 -15.25 -1.41 28.74
C ARG A 193 -14.66 -0.11 29.30
N GLU A 194 -13.34 0.03 29.22
CA GLU A 194 -12.66 1.28 29.57
C GLU A 194 -12.92 2.35 28.52
N PRO A 195 -13.36 3.56 28.90
CA PRO A 195 -13.51 4.68 27.98
C PRO A 195 -12.17 5.10 27.33
N GLY A 196 -12.23 5.57 26.08
CA GLY A 196 -11.07 6.10 25.36
C GLY A 196 -10.06 5.04 24.91
N LYS A 197 -10.47 3.76 24.87
CA LYS A 197 -9.72 2.66 24.26
C LYS A 197 -10.18 2.39 22.84
N ILE A 198 -9.32 1.76 22.04
CA ILE A 198 -9.60 1.25 20.70
C ILE A 198 -9.47 -0.27 20.76
N GLY A 199 -10.61 -0.97 20.64
CA GLY A 199 -10.62 -2.43 20.67
C GLY A 199 -10.31 -3.04 19.31
N PHE A 200 -9.74 -4.25 19.30
CA PHE A 200 -9.44 -5.01 18.09
C PHE A 200 -10.08 -6.39 18.12
N SER A 201 -10.72 -6.76 17.01
CA SER A 201 -11.29 -8.09 16.79
C SER A 201 -10.81 -8.65 15.45
N VAL A 202 -10.21 -9.86 15.50
CA VAL A 202 -9.52 -10.46 14.36
C VAL A 202 -10.17 -11.76 13.95
N VAL A 203 -10.47 -11.91 12.66
CA VAL A 203 -10.95 -13.16 12.04
C VAL A 203 -9.95 -13.67 11.01
N ARG A 204 -9.70 -14.98 11.02
CA ARG A 204 -8.92 -15.72 10.00
C ARG A 204 -9.79 -16.85 9.47
N GLY A 205 -10.11 -16.82 8.16
CA GLY A 205 -10.99 -17.83 7.57
C GLY A 205 -10.96 -17.82 6.05
N GLY A 206 -11.18 -18.98 5.45
CA GLY A 206 -11.35 -19.14 4.02
C GLY A 206 -10.26 -18.47 3.18
N ASP A 207 -10.72 -17.70 2.20
CA ASP A 207 -9.94 -16.96 1.21
C ASP A 207 -10.21 -15.45 1.26
N ILE A 208 -10.79 -14.94 2.35
CA ILE A 208 -11.08 -13.51 2.55
C ILE A 208 -9.84 -12.68 2.21
N VAL A 209 -9.99 -11.75 1.28
CA VAL A 209 -8.87 -10.91 0.81
C VAL A 209 -8.50 -9.86 1.85
N GLY A 210 -9.51 -9.18 2.43
CA GLY A 210 -9.31 -8.23 3.50
C GLY A 210 -10.56 -7.39 3.73
N ASP A 211 -11.22 -7.60 4.87
CA ASP A 211 -12.36 -6.82 5.34
C ASP A 211 -11.96 -6.05 6.59
N HIS A 212 -12.34 -4.80 6.67
CA HIS A 212 -12.08 -3.93 7.82
C HIS A 212 -13.31 -3.10 8.10
N THR A 213 -13.77 -3.09 9.34
CA THR A 213 -14.86 -2.24 9.81
C THR A 213 -14.45 -1.55 11.09
N VAL A 214 -14.59 -0.24 11.14
CA VAL A 214 -14.45 0.54 12.37
C VAL A 214 -15.85 0.95 12.84
N PHE A 215 -16.15 0.63 14.07
CA PHE A 215 -17.38 1.01 14.76
C PHE A 215 -17.08 2.20 15.65
N PHE A 216 -17.88 3.25 15.55
CA PHE A 216 -17.99 4.33 16.53
C PHE A 216 -19.35 4.17 17.21
N CYS A 217 -19.33 3.75 18.48
CA CYS A 217 -20.54 3.39 19.23
C CYS A 217 -20.88 4.47 20.23
N GLY A 218 -21.96 5.20 19.98
CA GLY A 218 -22.55 6.18 20.88
C GLY A 218 -23.79 5.64 21.60
N THR A 219 -24.35 6.43 22.51
CA THR A 219 -25.60 6.08 23.17
C THR A 219 -26.79 6.22 22.22
N GLY A 220 -27.39 5.10 21.85
CA GLY A 220 -28.56 5.06 20.97
C GLY A 220 -28.23 5.05 19.46
N GLU A 221 -26.96 5.18 19.08
CA GLU A 221 -26.55 5.09 17.67
C GLU A 221 -25.16 4.47 17.49
N ARG A 222 -24.85 4.07 16.29
CA ARG A 222 -23.55 3.56 15.87
C ARG A 222 -23.26 3.98 14.44
N ILE A 223 -22.03 4.43 14.20
CA ILE A 223 -21.51 4.71 12.87
C ILE A 223 -20.51 3.61 12.52
N GLU A 224 -20.62 3.06 11.31
CA GLU A 224 -19.73 2.03 10.80
C GLU A 224 -19.02 2.53 9.53
N VAL A 225 -17.69 2.48 9.53
CA VAL A 225 -16.90 2.75 8.34
C VAL A 225 -16.27 1.45 7.90
N THR A 226 -16.69 0.94 6.74
CA THR A 226 -16.29 -0.39 6.25
C THR A 226 -15.57 -0.31 4.91
N HIS A 227 -14.44 -0.98 4.81
CA HIS A 227 -13.72 -1.25 3.58
C HIS A 227 -13.60 -2.76 3.35
N ARG A 228 -14.00 -3.25 2.18
CA ARG A 228 -13.84 -4.65 1.76
C ARG A 228 -13.06 -4.72 0.46
N SER A 229 -12.00 -5.53 0.45
CA SER A 229 -11.21 -5.80 -0.74
C SER A 229 -11.58 -7.15 -1.33
N SER A 230 -11.98 -7.17 -2.61
CA SER A 230 -12.32 -8.40 -3.34
C SER A 230 -11.13 -8.96 -4.12
N SER A 231 -10.15 -8.11 -4.46
CA SER A 231 -8.97 -8.53 -5.23
C SER A 231 -7.78 -7.59 -4.97
N ARG A 232 -6.57 -8.02 -5.41
CA ARG A 232 -5.37 -7.18 -5.38
C ARG A 232 -5.33 -6.11 -6.46
N ALA A 233 -6.24 -6.16 -7.44
CA ALA A 233 -6.32 -5.14 -8.49
C ALA A 233 -6.49 -3.71 -7.93
N THR A 234 -7.06 -3.56 -6.72
CA THR A 234 -7.17 -2.26 -6.03
C THR A 234 -5.80 -1.60 -5.79
N TYR A 235 -4.77 -2.39 -5.49
CA TYR A 235 -3.40 -1.89 -5.30
C TYR A 235 -2.76 -1.50 -6.63
N ALA A 236 -2.98 -2.29 -7.69
CA ALA A 236 -2.47 -1.99 -9.03
C ALA A 236 -3.11 -0.70 -9.57
N GLN A 237 -4.42 -0.54 -9.45
CA GLN A 237 -5.13 0.67 -9.87
C GLN A 237 -4.69 1.91 -9.08
N GLY A 238 -4.47 1.79 -7.78
CA GLY A 238 -3.93 2.88 -6.97
C GLY A 238 -2.49 3.24 -7.36
N SER A 239 -1.65 2.24 -7.68
CA SER A 239 -0.29 2.47 -8.18
C SER A 239 -0.29 3.20 -9.53
N LEU A 240 -1.21 2.88 -10.44
CA LEU A 240 -1.36 3.61 -11.70
C LEU A 240 -1.82 5.05 -11.49
N ARG A 241 -2.65 5.34 -10.48
CA ARG A 241 -2.96 6.73 -10.08
C ARG A 241 -1.71 7.46 -9.60
N ALA A 242 -0.86 6.79 -8.79
CA ALA A 242 0.41 7.35 -8.34
C ALA A 242 1.37 7.64 -9.51
N VAL A 243 1.44 6.74 -10.50
CA VAL A 243 2.20 6.95 -11.75
C VAL A 243 1.72 8.21 -12.47
N ARG A 244 0.40 8.35 -12.68
CA ARG A 244 -0.19 9.52 -13.35
C ARG A 244 0.05 10.82 -12.58
N PHE A 245 -0.02 10.76 -11.25
CA PHE A 245 0.31 11.89 -10.38
C PHE A 245 1.76 12.35 -10.55
N LEU A 246 2.70 11.42 -10.66
CA LEU A 246 4.12 11.71 -10.87
C LEU A 246 4.43 12.29 -12.25
N ALA A 247 3.55 12.19 -13.24
CA ALA A 247 3.77 12.75 -14.57
C ALA A 247 4.10 14.25 -14.54
N GLY A 248 3.46 14.99 -13.64
CA GLY A 248 3.66 16.44 -13.46
C GLY A 248 4.60 16.83 -12.32
N LYS A 249 5.42 15.89 -11.80
CA LYS A 249 6.31 16.11 -10.65
C LYS A 249 7.75 15.81 -11.04
N ASP A 250 8.66 16.74 -10.84
CA ASP A 250 10.08 16.52 -11.15
C ASP A 250 10.79 15.83 -9.97
N ALA A 251 10.58 16.31 -8.74
CA ALA A 251 11.12 15.77 -7.50
C ALA A 251 10.09 15.94 -6.37
N GLY A 252 10.30 15.20 -5.27
CA GLY A 252 9.48 15.27 -4.07
C GLY A 252 9.07 13.91 -3.55
N LEU A 253 8.83 13.82 -2.23
CA LEU A 253 8.26 12.66 -1.56
C LEU A 253 6.77 12.89 -1.35
N TYR A 254 5.97 11.97 -1.82
CA TYR A 254 4.51 12.03 -1.77
C TYR A 254 3.94 10.76 -1.19
N ASP A 255 2.79 10.87 -0.53
CA ASP A 255 1.98 9.74 -0.09
C ASP A 255 0.68 9.58 -0.91
N MET A 256 -0.10 8.56 -0.62
CA MET A 256 -1.36 8.33 -1.31
C MET A 256 -2.45 9.35 -0.94
N GLN A 257 -2.38 10.03 0.20
CA GLN A 257 -3.32 11.11 0.53
C GLN A 257 -3.11 12.30 -0.41
N GLN A 258 -1.85 12.65 -0.70
CA GLN A 258 -1.48 13.69 -1.66
C GLN A 258 -1.85 13.28 -3.10
N VAL A 259 -1.58 12.03 -3.49
CA VAL A 259 -1.97 11.49 -4.81
C VAL A 259 -3.47 11.61 -5.05
N LEU A 260 -4.28 11.41 -4.01
CA LEU A 260 -5.74 11.43 -4.08
C LEU A 260 -6.36 12.81 -3.79
N GLY A 261 -5.54 13.83 -3.46
CA GLY A 261 -6.03 15.16 -3.12
C GLY A 261 -6.81 15.21 -1.80
N LEU A 262 -6.48 14.32 -0.85
CA LEU A 262 -7.19 14.20 0.43
C LEU A 262 -6.58 15.06 1.56
N ASN A 263 -5.51 15.79 1.29
CA ASN A 263 -4.81 16.69 2.23
C ASN A 263 -5.49 18.06 2.28
N GLY A 264 -6.80 18.10 2.52
CA GLY A 264 -7.60 19.31 2.67
C GLY A 264 -8.25 19.38 4.06
#